data_fd61dbd325c5e4ede4d9be4e136e0dad
#
_entry.id   fd61dbd325c5e4ede4d9be4e136e0dad
#
_cell.length_a   1.000
_cell.length_b   1.000
_cell.length_c   1.000
_cell.angle_alpha   90.00
_cell.angle_beta   90.00
_cell.angle_gamma   90.00
#
_symmetry.space_group_name_H-M   'P 1'
#
loop_
_entity.id
_entity.type
_entity.pdbx_description
1 polymer ?
#
loop_
_entity_poly.entity_id
_entity_poly.type
_entity_poly.pdbx_seq_one_letter_code
_entity_poly.pdbx_strand_id
1 'polypeptide(L)'
;MSEVRLLLELAGEAALLLWGLHMVQSGVQRAFGSRLRQALGIALGGSGRAFLAGLGVTATLQSSTATALMVGSFAASGAVALAPALAAMLGANLGTALIVQLLSFDATAAFPALVLTGVLAFRRGRRARTRDLGRVAIGLGLMLLALHELVGTMAPVEASPTLRALLTAIAGQPLPNLLLAAAIAWAAHSSIAGLLFVAGLAGSGAVGPAAALTMVLGANLGSALNPLLEAGGDREDRARLRVPAGNLLNRLVGCAIGLLLLPQATAWLQALDPAPARLVANAHLAFNLATGLLALPLVPALAALLRRWLPQRAAATEAGAPRYLDEAALNTPSVALANATREVLRIADQLEAMLRGSAAAFRGQDREAARAINRMDDVVDRLHRAVHAYLARIPRETLGDEESRRLAEIQAFAIALEHAADVVERDLVRHAAKRLRRGLALGPGPAREIESLHAALLEQLRLAIAVFMMEDAEAARRLVRGKEGLRAAERDAARRMAEAGALDAAEDGGAAGLLLDAVRDLRRVGGHLAVVAHPLLERRGELLPSRLARESAVEED
;
A
#
# COMPACT_ATOMS: atom_id res chain seq x y z
N MET A 1 -28.86 -19.38 34.79
CA MET A 1 -27.47 -18.88 34.66
C MET A 1 -27.39 -17.51 35.28
N SER A 2 -26.26 -17.15 35.90
CA SER A 2 -26.07 -15.76 36.34
C SER A 2 -25.98 -14.84 35.13
N GLU A 3 -26.55 -13.63 35.18
CA GLU A 3 -26.49 -12.65 34.08
C GLU A 3 -25.04 -12.38 33.62
N VAL A 4 -24.10 -12.37 34.59
CA VAL A 4 -22.65 -12.21 34.32
C VAL A 4 -22.10 -13.36 33.47
N ARG A 5 -22.53 -14.60 33.72
CA ARG A 5 -22.07 -15.76 32.91
C ARG A 5 -22.59 -15.67 31.48
N LEU A 6 -23.86 -15.28 31.32
CA LEU A 6 -24.46 -15.08 29.99
C LEU A 6 -23.72 -14.00 29.19
N LEU A 7 -23.42 -12.85 29.81
CA LEU A 7 -22.65 -11.78 29.16
C LEU A 7 -21.23 -12.24 28.78
N LEU A 8 -20.61 -13.07 29.62
CA LEU A 8 -19.27 -13.61 29.36
C LEU A 8 -19.29 -14.61 28.18
N GLU A 9 -20.31 -15.48 28.11
CA GLU A 9 -20.50 -16.42 27.00
C GLU A 9 -20.72 -15.67 25.69
N LEU A 10 -21.61 -14.68 25.66
CA LEU A 10 -21.85 -13.83 24.48
C LEU A 10 -20.58 -13.05 24.04
N ALA A 11 -19.84 -12.51 25.00
CA ALA A 11 -18.59 -11.82 24.71
C ALA A 11 -17.53 -12.78 24.14
N GLY A 12 -17.46 -14.02 24.64
CA GLY A 12 -16.58 -15.08 24.13
C GLY A 12 -16.92 -15.50 22.70
N GLU A 13 -18.20 -15.67 22.41
CA GLU A 13 -18.71 -16.02 21.07
C GLU A 13 -18.47 -14.90 20.06
N ALA A 14 -18.71 -13.64 20.48
CA ALA A 14 -18.38 -12.48 19.67
C ALA A 14 -16.88 -12.38 19.40
N ALA A 15 -16.02 -12.65 20.39
CA ALA A 15 -14.58 -12.69 20.22
C ALA A 15 -14.14 -13.81 19.26
N LEU A 16 -14.76 -15.00 19.36
CA LEU A 16 -14.50 -16.12 18.46
C LEU A 16 -14.90 -15.79 17.01
N LEU A 17 -16.05 -15.13 16.82
CA LEU A 17 -16.51 -14.66 15.52
C LEU A 17 -15.52 -13.66 14.89
N LEU A 18 -15.08 -12.68 15.68
CA LEU A 18 -14.09 -11.67 15.25
C LEU A 18 -12.74 -12.30 14.92
N TRP A 19 -12.29 -13.27 15.71
CA TRP A 19 -11.04 -13.98 15.48
C TRP A 19 -11.11 -14.83 14.21
N GLY A 20 -12.21 -15.56 14.00
CA GLY A 20 -12.47 -16.30 12.78
C GLY A 20 -12.44 -15.40 11.54
N LEU A 21 -13.10 -14.25 11.60
CA LEU A 21 -13.10 -13.25 10.53
C LEU A 21 -11.68 -12.72 10.26
N HIS A 22 -10.92 -12.41 11.31
CA HIS A 22 -9.52 -11.98 11.17
C HIS A 22 -8.65 -13.06 10.48
N MET A 23 -8.84 -14.32 10.82
CA MET A 23 -8.13 -15.42 10.17
C MET A 23 -8.45 -15.54 8.68
N VAL A 24 -9.72 -15.37 8.31
CA VAL A 24 -10.14 -15.38 6.90
C VAL A 24 -9.52 -14.20 6.16
N GLN A 25 -9.67 -12.99 6.66
CA GLN A 25 -9.12 -11.77 6.04
C GLN A 25 -7.61 -11.86 5.86
N SER A 26 -6.87 -12.21 6.91
CA SER A 26 -5.41 -12.34 6.85
C SER A 26 -4.95 -13.46 5.90
N GLY A 27 -5.64 -14.60 5.90
CA GLY A 27 -5.33 -15.72 5.02
C GLY A 27 -5.55 -15.37 3.53
N VAL A 28 -6.67 -14.75 3.20
CA VAL A 28 -6.98 -14.29 1.83
C VAL A 28 -6.00 -13.20 1.39
N GLN A 29 -5.72 -12.23 2.26
CA GLN A 29 -4.80 -11.14 1.95
C GLN A 29 -3.39 -11.64 1.65
N ARG A 30 -2.89 -12.63 2.40
CA ARG A 30 -1.59 -13.27 2.14
C ARG A 30 -1.60 -14.11 0.87
N ALA A 31 -2.67 -14.87 0.61
CA ALA A 31 -2.75 -15.76 -0.55
C ALA A 31 -2.91 -15.02 -1.89
N PHE A 32 -3.65 -13.89 -1.91
CA PHE A 32 -4.11 -13.22 -3.13
C PHE A 32 -3.93 -11.71 -3.16
N GLY A 33 -3.52 -11.06 -2.07
CA GLY A 33 -3.57 -9.60 -1.89
C GLY A 33 -2.88 -8.78 -3.00
N SER A 34 -1.72 -9.21 -3.49
CA SER A 34 -1.02 -8.52 -4.59
C SER A 34 -1.78 -8.58 -5.91
N ARG A 35 -2.34 -9.76 -6.25
CA ARG A 35 -3.13 -9.95 -7.47
C ARG A 35 -4.43 -9.16 -7.45
N LEU A 36 -5.10 -9.12 -6.30
CA LEU A 36 -6.35 -8.36 -6.12
C LEU A 36 -6.11 -6.85 -6.28
N ARG A 37 -4.99 -6.34 -5.77
CA ARG A 37 -4.61 -4.93 -5.94
C ARG A 37 -4.29 -4.58 -7.39
N GLN A 38 -3.55 -5.44 -8.06
CA GLN A 38 -3.24 -5.26 -9.49
C GLN A 38 -4.54 -5.28 -10.33
N ALA A 39 -5.43 -6.23 -10.08
CA ALA A 39 -6.73 -6.31 -10.75
C ALA A 39 -7.57 -5.06 -10.51
N LEU A 40 -7.61 -4.56 -9.26
CA LEU A 40 -8.31 -3.33 -8.91
C LEU A 40 -7.72 -2.13 -9.66
N GLY A 41 -6.39 -1.97 -9.68
CA GLY A 41 -5.71 -0.88 -10.38
C GLY A 41 -6.03 -0.83 -11.88
N ILE A 42 -6.06 -1.98 -12.55
CA ILE A 42 -6.39 -2.09 -13.98
C ILE A 42 -7.88 -1.79 -14.26
N ALA A 43 -8.78 -2.21 -13.37
CA ALA A 43 -10.21 -2.09 -13.57
C ALA A 43 -10.76 -0.67 -13.31
N LEU A 44 -10.00 0.21 -12.66
CA LEU A 44 -10.43 1.55 -12.26
C LEU A 44 -10.47 2.59 -13.42
N GLY A 45 -10.36 2.14 -14.68
CA GLY A 45 -10.49 3.01 -15.86
C GLY A 45 -11.91 3.49 -16.20
N GLY A 46 -12.94 3.02 -15.47
CA GLY A 46 -14.36 3.43 -15.69
C GLY A 46 -15.25 2.97 -14.56
N SER A 47 -16.34 3.72 -14.28
CA SER A 47 -17.19 3.49 -13.09
C SER A 47 -17.83 2.09 -13.05
N GLY A 48 -18.30 1.53 -14.18
CA GLY A 48 -18.89 0.20 -14.21
C GLY A 48 -17.88 -0.92 -13.91
N ARG A 49 -16.68 -0.86 -14.53
CA ARG A 49 -15.61 -1.82 -14.25
C ARG A 49 -15.10 -1.68 -12.82
N ALA A 50 -14.98 -0.46 -12.33
CA ALA A 50 -14.58 -0.17 -10.95
C ALA A 50 -15.56 -0.74 -9.93
N PHE A 51 -16.87 -0.62 -10.19
CA PHE A 51 -17.92 -1.22 -9.35
C PHE A 51 -17.75 -2.75 -9.26
N LEU A 52 -17.61 -3.45 -10.40
CA LEU A 52 -17.42 -4.89 -10.43
C LEU A 52 -16.11 -5.33 -9.79
N ALA A 53 -15.04 -4.55 -9.98
CA ALA A 53 -13.76 -4.82 -9.34
C ALA A 53 -13.84 -4.65 -7.82
N GLY A 54 -14.47 -3.58 -7.34
CA GLY A 54 -14.71 -3.34 -5.91
C GLY A 54 -15.52 -4.46 -5.28
N LEU A 55 -16.58 -4.94 -5.97
CA LEU A 55 -17.38 -6.09 -5.56
C LEU A 55 -16.51 -7.34 -5.44
N GLY A 56 -15.78 -7.72 -6.48
CA GLY A 56 -14.98 -8.94 -6.50
C GLY A 56 -13.83 -8.92 -5.50
N VAL A 57 -13.12 -7.79 -5.39
CA VAL A 57 -12.04 -7.61 -4.42
C VAL A 57 -12.56 -7.71 -2.99
N THR A 58 -13.67 -7.02 -2.67
CA THR A 58 -14.23 -7.04 -1.32
C THR A 58 -14.85 -8.38 -0.98
N ALA A 59 -15.55 -9.04 -1.92
CA ALA A 59 -16.05 -10.40 -1.70
C ALA A 59 -14.89 -11.38 -1.40
N THR A 60 -13.73 -11.18 -2.02
CA THR A 60 -12.56 -12.01 -1.77
C THR A 60 -11.83 -11.63 -0.49
N LEU A 61 -11.56 -10.34 -0.26
CA LEU A 61 -10.86 -9.84 0.96
C LEU A 61 -11.74 -9.88 2.21
N GLN A 62 -13.05 -9.98 2.07
CA GLN A 62 -14.04 -9.91 3.16
C GLN A 62 -13.91 -8.64 4.02
N SER A 63 -13.40 -7.56 3.42
CA SER A 63 -13.18 -6.30 4.11
C SER A 63 -13.45 -5.10 3.20
N SER A 64 -14.58 -4.43 3.42
CA SER A 64 -14.88 -3.16 2.73
C SER A 64 -14.02 -2.01 3.25
N THR A 65 -13.58 -2.05 4.51
CA THR A 65 -12.65 -1.06 5.09
C THR A 65 -11.30 -1.12 4.37
N ALA A 66 -10.71 -2.30 4.22
CA ALA A 66 -9.45 -2.46 3.50
C ALA A 66 -9.56 -1.99 2.03
N THR A 67 -10.68 -2.30 1.37
CA THR A 67 -10.94 -1.83 0.00
C THR A 67 -11.10 -0.30 -0.03
N ALA A 68 -11.80 0.30 0.93
CA ALA A 68 -11.99 1.75 1.03
C ALA A 68 -10.66 2.50 1.19
N LEU A 69 -9.79 2.03 2.09
CA LEU A 69 -8.48 2.63 2.32
C LEU A 69 -7.58 2.51 1.09
N MET A 70 -7.57 1.34 0.45
CA MET A 70 -6.80 1.09 -0.77
C MET A 70 -7.25 1.99 -1.92
N VAL A 71 -8.54 2.04 -2.21
CA VAL A 71 -9.11 2.85 -3.29
C VAL A 71 -8.99 4.35 -2.96
N GLY A 72 -9.16 4.71 -1.67
CA GLY A 72 -8.97 6.07 -1.18
C GLY A 72 -7.54 6.57 -1.37
N SER A 73 -6.55 5.74 -1.09
CA SER A 73 -5.13 6.03 -1.33
C SER A 73 -4.82 6.22 -2.82
N PHE A 74 -5.34 5.36 -3.70
CA PHE A 74 -5.18 5.52 -5.15
C PHE A 74 -5.83 6.80 -5.68
N ALA A 75 -6.99 7.18 -5.14
CA ALA A 75 -7.66 8.43 -5.52
C ALA A 75 -6.93 9.67 -4.99
N ALA A 76 -6.39 9.62 -3.77
CA ALA A 76 -5.64 10.72 -3.16
C ALA A 76 -4.31 10.98 -3.89
N SER A 77 -3.59 9.91 -4.26
CA SER A 77 -2.33 10.01 -5.03
C SER A 77 -2.53 10.42 -6.50
N GLY A 78 -3.78 10.54 -6.97
CA GLY A 78 -4.07 10.83 -8.37
C GLY A 78 -3.88 9.65 -9.33
N ALA A 79 -3.54 8.45 -8.82
CA ALA A 79 -3.41 7.24 -9.63
C ALA A 79 -4.74 6.81 -10.26
N VAL A 80 -5.85 7.18 -9.63
CA VAL A 80 -7.22 6.88 -10.07
C VAL A 80 -8.10 8.11 -9.90
N ALA A 81 -9.00 8.34 -10.85
CA ALA A 81 -9.99 9.40 -10.73
C ALA A 81 -10.99 9.11 -9.59
N LEU A 82 -11.47 10.16 -8.90
CA LEU A 82 -12.35 10.02 -7.74
C LEU A 82 -13.68 9.31 -8.06
N ALA A 83 -14.25 9.54 -9.26
CA ALA A 83 -15.52 8.92 -9.62
C ALA A 83 -15.42 7.39 -9.74
N PRO A 84 -14.49 6.77 -10.50
CA PRO A 84 -14.27 5.31 -10.44
C PRO A 84 -13.94 4.80 -9.04
N ALA A 85 -13.21 5.56 -8.22
CA ALA A 85 -12.90 5.17 -6.85
C ALA A 85 -14.17 5.05 -5.98
N LEU A 86 -15.09 6.00 -6.09
CA LEU A 86 -16.40 5.94 -5.42
C LEU A 86 -17.27 4.79 -5.94
N ALA A 87 -17.26 4.55 -7.26
CA ALA A 87 -17.97 3.40 -7.85
C ALA A 87 -17.43 2.05 -7.34
N ALA A 88 -16.10 1.91 -7.20
CA ALA A 88 -15.50 0.73 -6.59
C ALA A 88 -15.96 0.54 -5.14
N MET A 89 -16.15 1.62 -4.39
CA MET A 89 -16.66 1.56 -3.01
C MET A 89 -18.12 1.09 -2.96
N LEU A 90 -18.98 1.51 -3.90
CA LEU A 90 -20.35 0.98 -4.01
C LEU A 90 -20.34 -0.53 -4.30
N GLY A 91 -19.47 -0.97 -5.20
CA GLY A 91 -19.26 -2.41 -5.46
C GLY A 91 -18.75 -3.15 -4.23
N ALA A 92 -17.83 -2.57 -3.48
CA ALA A 92 -17.30 -3.12 -2.24
C ALA A 92 -18.39 -3.38 -1.20
N ASN A 93 -19.34 -2.45 -1.06
CA ASN A 93 -20.49 -2.62 -0.16
C ASN A 93 -21.37 -3.81 -0.56
N LEU A 94 -21.62 -3.97 -1.85
CA LEU A 94 -22.36 -5.12 -2.37
C LEU A 94 -21.57 -6.43 -2.20
N GLY A 95 -20.24 -6.39 -2.36
CA GLY A 95 -19.35 -7.53 -2.10
C GLY A 95 -19.47 -8.06 -0.67
N THR A 96 -19.53 -7.16 0.32
CA THR A 96 -19.80 -7.54 1.74
C THR A 96 -21.17 -8.18 1.90
N ALA A 97 -22.18 -7.66 1.20
CA ALA A 97 -23.54 -8.20 1.29
C ALA A 97 -23.63 -9.63 0.73
N LEU A 98 -22.89 -9.94 -0.33
CA LEU A 98 -22.80 -11.31 -0.87
C LEU A 98 -22.15 -12.28 0.14
N ILE A 99 -21.15 -11.84 0.89
CA ILE A 99 -20.54 -12.66 1.95
C ILE A 99 -21.53 -12.95 3.07
N VAL A 100 -22.24 -11.91 3.55
CA VAL A 100 -23.29 -12.11 4.57
C VAL A 100 -24.37 -13.06 4.06
N GLN A 101 -24.76 -12.93 2.80
CA GLN A 101 -25.72 -13.84 2.17
C GLN A 101 -25.21 -15.29 2.14
N LEU A 102 -23.94 -15.50 1.79
CA LEU A 102 -23.32 -16.82 1.80
C LEU A 102 -23.30 -17.43 3.20
N LEU A 103 -22.91 -16.63 4.21
CA LEU A 103 -22.83 -17.08 5.60
C LEU A 103 -24.19 -17.23 6.29
N SER A 104 -25.27 -16.69 5.73
CA SER A 104 -26.63 -16.83 6.26
C SER A 104 -27.32 -18.16 5.91
N PHE A 105 -26.74 -18.94 5.00
CA PHE A 105 -27.21 -20.32 4.78
C PHE A 105 -26.81 -21.17 6.00
N ASP A 106 -27.69 -22.10 6.37
CA ASP A 106 -27.41 -23.04 7.46
C ASP A 106 -26.32 -24.05 7.03
N ALA A 107 -25.08 -23.54 7.09
CA ALA A 107 -23.88 -24.32 6.84
C ALA A 107 -23.18 -24.70 8.16
N THR A 108 -23.89 -24.59 9.30
CA THR A 108 -23.31 -24.87 10.61
C THR A 108 -22.76 -26.28 10.70
N ALA A 109 -23.37 -27.27 10.07
CA ALA A 109 -22.85 -28.63 9.97
C ALA A 109 -21.49 -28.75 9.26
N ALA A 110 -21.04 -27.73 8.54
CA ALA A 110 -19.76 -27.74 7.82
C ALA A 110 -18.56 -27.30 8.69
N PHE A 111 -18.78 -26.68 9.88
CA PHE A 111 -17.66 -26.15 10.68
C PHE A 111 -16.62 -27.20 11.06
N PRO A 112 -16.96 -28.47 11.45
CA PRO A 112 -15.94 -29.44 11.83
C PRO A 112 -15.04 -29.82 10.64
N ALA A 113 -15.65 -29.99 9.46
CA ALA A 113 -14.92 -30.32 8.23
C ALA A 113 -13.98 -29.17 7.80
N LEU A 114 -14.45 -27.93 7.90
CA LEU A 114 -13.63 -26.75 7.59
C LEU A 114 -12.46 -26.59 8.56
N VAL A 115 -12.68 -26.76 9.86
CA VAL A 115 -11.61 -26.71 10.85
C VAL A 115 -10.61 -27.84 10.62
N LEU A 116 -11.05 -29.07 10.44
CA LEU A 116 -10.18 -30.22 10.23
C LEU A 116 -9.33 -30.06 8.97
N THR A 117 -9.95 -29.79 7.82
CA THR A 117 -9.24 -29.63 6.55
C THR A 117 -8.33 -28.43 6.58
N GLY A 118 -8.77 -27.34 7.21
CA GLY A 118 -7.98 -26.13 7.42
C GLY A 118 -6.72 -26.37 8.24
N VAL A 119 -6.84 -27.05 9.38
CA VAL A 119 -5.69 -27.42 10.24
C VAL A 119 -4.72 -28.34 9.49
N LEU A 120 -5.21 -29.32 8.75
CA LEU A 120 -4.39 -30.22 7.94
C LEU A 120 -3.64 -29.42 6.85
N ALA A 121 -4.33 -28.55 6.13
CA ALA A 121 -3.72 -27.70 5.10
C ALA A 121 -2.69 -26.72 5.69
N PHE A 122 -2.97 -26.15 6.86
CA PHE A 122 -2.06 -25.24 7.56
C PHE A 122 -0.80 -25.95 8.05
N ARG A 123 -0.93 -27.11 8.68
CA ARG A 123 0.21 -27.85 9.26
C ARG A 123 1.05 -28.60 8.23
N ARG A 124 0.43 -29.20 7.20
CA ARG A 124 1.11 -30.04 6.19
C ARG A 124 1.39 -29.32 4.88
N GLY A 125 0.84 -28.12 4.66
CA GLY A 125 1.02 -27.36 3.44
C GLY A 125 2.49 -26.96 3.21
N ARG A 126 3.10 -27.48 2.15
CA ARG A 126 4.48 -27.12 1.74
C ARG A 126 4.54 -25.73 1.09
N ARG A 127 3.46 -25.28 0.43
CA ARG A 127 3.38 -23.99 -0.22
C ARG A 127 2.73 -22.96 0.71
N ALA A 128 3.25 -21.72 0.74
CA ALA A 128 2.68 -20.64 1.53
C ALA A 128 1.18 -20.46 1.28
N ARG A 129 0.75 -20.47 0.02
CA ARG A 129 -0.68 -20.40 -0.36
C ARG A 129 -1.54 -21.50 0.28
N THR A 130 -1.05 -22.73 0.36
CA THR A 130 -1.80 -23.83 0.98
C THR A 130 -2.00 -23.57 2.46
N ARG A 131 -1.00 -23.05 3.15
CA ARG A 131 -1.09 -22.65 4.56
C ARG A 131 -2.06 -21.50 4.76
N ASP A 132 -2.01 -20.49 3.89
CA ASP A 132 -2.90 -19.34 3.98
C ASP A 132 -4.35 -19.71 3.69
N LEU A 133 -4.61 -20.59 2.71
CA LEU A 133 -5.95 -21.17 2.48
C LEU A 133 -6.39 -22.05 3.66
N GLY A 134 -5.46 -22.74 4.33
CA GLY A 134 -5.73 -23.45 5.59
C GLY A 134 -6.24 -22.50 6.68
N ARG A 135 -5.64 -21.32 6.82
CA ARG A 135 -6.13 -20.27 7.74
C ARG A 135 -7.53 -19.80 7.38
N VAL A 136 -7.82 -19.61 6.09
CA VAL A 136 -9.17 -19.23 5.63
C VAL A 136 -10.18 -20.29 6.04
N ALA A 137 -9.90 -21.56 5.82
CA ALA A 137 -10.80 -22.65 6.17
C ALA A 137 -11.03 -22.76 7.70
N ILE A 138 -9.96 -22.62 8.51
CA ILE A 138 -10.09 -22.57 9.98
C ILE A 138 -10.95 -21.37 10.37
N GLY A 139 -10.68 -20.19 9.84
CA GLY A 139 -11.43 -18.98 10.16
C GLY A 139 -12.91 -19.08 9.82
N LEU A 140 -13.26 -19.60 8.63
CA LEU A 140 -14.66 -19.88 8.26
C LEU A 140 -15.31 -20.86 9.24
N GLY A 141 -14.63 -21.95 9.59
CA GLY A 141 -15.12 -22.92 10.55
C GLY A 141 -15.38 -22.30 11.92
N LEU A 142 -14.47 -21.46 12.43
CA LEU A 142 -14.64 -20.73 13.68
C LEU A 142 -15.80 -19.74 13.64
N MET A 143 -16.00 -19.05 12.51
CA MET A 143 -17.15 -18.15 12.33
C MET A 143 -18.48 -18.89 12.38
N LEU A 144 -18.58 -20.03 11.70
CA LEU A 144 -19.79 -20.87 11.72
C LEU A 144 -20.04 -21.46 13.11
N LEU A 145 -18.99 -21.92 13.80
CA LEU A 145 -19.09 -22.36 15.19
C LEU A 145 -19.57 -21.24 16.11
N ALA A 146 -18.96 -20.06 16.03
CA ALA A 146 -19.38 -18.92 16.84
C ALA A 146 -20.85 -18.52 16.61
N LEU A 147 -21.29 -18.56 15.35
CA LEU A 147 -22.69 -18.28 15.02
C LEU A 147 -23.63 -19.36 15.59
N HIS A 148 -23.25 -20.63 15.55
CA HIS A 148 -24.01 -21.74 16.13
C HIS A 148 -24.17 -21.58 17.64
N GLU A 149 -23.06 -21.33 18.35
CA GLU A 149 -23.05 -21.12 19.80
C GLU A 149 -23.86 -19.88 20.18
N LEU A 150 -23.69 -18.76 19.44
CA LEU A 150 -24.44 -17.52 19.67
C LEU A 150 -25.96 -17.73 19.65
N VAL A 151 -26.47 -18.49 18.66
CA VAL A 151 -27.89 -18.83 18.58
C VAL A 151 -28.31 -19.69 19.77
N GLY A 152 -27.47 -20.67 20.17
CA GLY A 152 -27.72 -21.53 21.33
C GLY A 152 -27.73 -20.77 22.66
N THR A 153 -26.80 -19.86 22.85
CA THR A 153 -26.67 -19.03 24.08
C THR A 153 -27.79 -18.01 24.19
N MET A 154 -28.38 -17.57 23.05
CA MET A 154 -29.52 -16.66 23.06
C MET A 154 -30.85 -17.31 23.49
N ALA A 155 -31.02 -18.61 23.31
CA ALA A 155 -32.25 -19.31 23.70
C ALA A 155 -32.65 -19.11 25.21
N PRO A 156 -31.71 -19.12 26.18
CA PRO A 156 -32.02 -18.78 27.59
C PRO A 156 -32.24 -17.29 27.85
N VAL A 157 -31.84 -16.39 26.93
CA VAL A 157 -32.00 -14.93 27.08
C VAL A 157 -33.47 -14.53 27.07
N GLU A 158 -34.31 -15.29 26.36
CA GLU A 158 -35.76 -15.12 26.44
C GLU A 158 -36.31 -15.33 27.86
N ALA A 159 -35.58 -16.06 28.70
CA ALA A 159 -35.93 -16.28 30.11
C ALA A 159 -35.44 -15.16 31.07
N SER A 160 -34.55 -14.25 30.61
CA SER A 160 -34.08 -13.12 31.45
C SER A 160 -35.05 -11.95 31.41
N PRO A 161 -35.74 -11.61 32.55
CA PRO A 161 -36.69 -10.50 32.58
C PRO A 161 -36.03 -9.15 32.25
N THR A 162 -34.79 -8.94 32.68
CA THR A 162 -34.04 -7.69 32.50
C THR A 162 -33.69 -7.43 31.04
N LEU A 163 -33.17 -8.46 30.34
CA LEU A 163 -32.78 -8.32 28.95
C LEU A 163 -34.01 -8.24 28.04
N ARG A 164 -35.06 -9.04 28.34
CA ARG A 164 -36.34 -8.93 27.66
C ARG A 164 -36.95 -7.53 27.81
N ALA A 165 -36.92 -6.94 29.01
CA ALA A 165 -37.39 -5.58 29.24
C ALA A 165 -36.61 -4.55 28.45
N LEU A 166 -35.26 -4.68 28.37
CA LEU A 166 -34.40 -3.80 27.59
C LEU A 166 -34.69 -3.92 26.09
N LEU A 167 -34.71 -5.15 25.57
CA LEU A 167 -34.99 -5.39 24.15
C LEU A 167 -36.42 -4.95 23.77
N THR A 168 -37.40 -5.16 24.66
CA THR A 168 -38.77 -4.69 24.44
C THR A 168 -38.86 -3.18 24.47
N ALA A 169 -38.12 -2.50 25.37
CA ALA A 169 -38.08 -1.05 25.46
C ALA A 169 -37.53 -0.39 24.16
N ILE A 170 -36.60 -1.04 23.45
CA ILE A 170 -36.04 -0.52 22.21
C ILE A 170 -36.69 -1.11 20.96
N ALA A 171 -37.47 -2.21 21.07
CA ALA A 171 -38.03 -2.94 19.93
C ALA A 171 -38.88 -2.07 18.99
N GLY A 172 -39.68 -1.15 19.58
CA GLY A 172 -40.53 -0.21 18.86
C GLY A 172 -39.83 1.09 18.44
N GLN A 173 -38.56 1.25 18.76
CA GLN A 173 -37.80 2.49 18.58
C GLN A 173 -36.75 2.35 17.49
N PRO A 174 -36.98 2.83 16.23
CA PRO A 174 -36.04 2.65 15.16
C PRO A 174 -34.65 3.27 15.43
N LEU A 175 -34.58 4.46 16.00
CA LEU A 175 -33.35 5.19 16.21
C LEU A 175 -32.41 4.53 17.24
N PRO A 176 -32.82 4.09 18.41
CA PRO A 176 -32.01 3.30 19.33
C PRO A 176 -31.49 2.00 18.73
N ASN A 177 -32.30 1.26 18.00
CA ASN A 177 -31.87 0.04 17.32
C ASN A 177 -30.80 0.31 16.25
N LEU A 178 -30.95 1.38 15.45
CA LEU A 178 -29.98 1.80 14.47
C LEU A 178 -28.65 2.19 15.14
N LEU A 179 -28.70 3.00 16.20
CA LEU A 179 -27.50 3.47 16.91
C LEU A 179 -26.77 2.32 17.62
N LEU A 180 -27.50 1.40 18.24
CA LEU A 180 -26.92 0.22 18.90
C LEU A 180 -26.16 -0.63 17.88
N ALA A 181 -26.78 -0.98 16.75
CA ALA A 181 -26.12 -1.78 15.73
C ALA A 181 -24.97 -1.02 15.04
N ALA A 182 -25.08 0.30 14.91
CA ALA A 182 -23.99 1.13 14.41
C ALA A 182 -22.78 1.11 15.36
N ALA A 183 -23.01 1.22 16.66
CA ALA A 183 -21.96 1.14 17.66
C ALA A 183 -21.28 -0.25 17.67
N ILE A 184 -22.05 -1.32 17.57
CA ILE A 184 -21.52 -2.70 17.50
C ILE A 184 -20.65 -2.88 16.24
N ALA A 185 -21.15 -2.50 15.07
CA ALA A 185 -20.41 -2.66 13.81
C ALA A 185 -19.16 -1.77 13.75
N TRP A 186 -19.22 -0.58 14.33
CA TRP A 186 -18.08 0.32 14.49
C TRP A 186 -17.02 -0.28 15.41
N ALA A 187 -17.40 -0.74 16.61
CA ALA A 187 -16.50 -1.33 17.59
C ALA A 187 -15.88 -2.65 17.10
N ALA A 188 -16.66 -3.45 16.36
CA ALA A 188 -16.17 -4.69 15.72
C ALA A 188 -15.28 -4.44 14.50
N HIS A 189 -15.13 -3.20 14.03
CA HIS A 189 -14.47 -2.85 12.76
C HIS A 189 -14.96 -3.68 11.56
N SER A 190 -16.20 -4.19 11.62
CA SER A 190 -16.74 -5.11 10.62
C SER A 190 -18.26 -5.05 10.53
N SER A 191 -18.78 -4.76 9.34
CA SER A 191 -20.22 -4.92 9.06
C SER A 191 -20.66 -6.38 9.07
N ILE A 192 -19.80 -7.30 8.62
CA ILE A 192 -20.11 -8.74 8.56
C ILE A 192 -20.35 -9.26 9.96
N ALA A 193 -19.44 -9.01 10.90
CA ALA A 193 -19.59 -9.45 12.28
C ALA A 193 -20.85 -8.86 12.94
N GLY A 194 -21.08 -7.54 12.78
CA GLY A 194 -22.28 -6.88 13.30
C GLY A 194 -23.57 -7.47 12.73
N LEU A 195 -23.60 -7.77 11.44
CA LEU A 195 -24.78 -8.34 10.79
C LEU A 195 -25.02 -9.80 11.16
N LEU A 196 -23.98 -10.61 11.32
CA LEU A 196 -24.10 -11.98 11.79
C LEU A 196 -24.61 -12.01 13.24
N PHE A 197 -24.15 -11.08 14.06
CA PHE A 197 -24.68 -10.90 15.43
C PHE A 197 -26.18 -10.53 15.40
N VAL A 198 -26.59 -9.58 14.54
CA VAL A 198 -28.02 -9.22 14.37
C VAL A 198 -28.82 -10.41 13.83
N ALA A 199 -28.26 -11.21 12.91
CA ALA A 199 -28.91 -12.42 12.41
C ALA A 199 -29.11 -13.47 13.50
N GLY A 200 -28.14 -13.62 14.43
CA GLY A 200 -28.27 -14.46 15.61
C GLY A 200 -29.42 -14.00 16.53
N LEU A 201 -29.47 -12.69 16.83
CA LEU A 201 -30.58 -12.11 17.62
C LEU A 201 -31.94 -12.25 16.96
N ALA A 202 -32.03 -12.09 15.63
CA ALA A 202 -33.27 -12.30 14.89
C ALA A 202 -33.66 -13.79 14.85
N GLY A 203 -32.67 -14.68 14.65
CA GLY A 203 -32.87 -16.14 14.60
C GLY A 203 -33.36 -16.73 15.92
N SER A 204 -32.91 -16.18 17.06
CA SER A 204 -33.38 -16.57 18.40
C SER A 204 -34.74 -15.96 18.78
N GLY A 205 -35.31 -15.06 17.95
CA GLY A 205 -36.55 -14.36 18.30
C GLY A 205 -36.37 -13.18 19.26
N ALA A 206 -35.16 -12.89 19.73
CA ALA A 206 -34.87 -11.79 20.63
C ALA A 206 -35.18 -10.42 20.04
N VAL A 207 -35.12 -10.29 18.73
CA VAL A 207 -35.38 -9.07 17.97
C VAL A 207 -36.36 -9.33 16.83
N GLY A 208 -37.46 -8.53 16.81
CA GLY A 208 -38.47 -8.63 15.77
C GLY A 208 -37.98 -8.12 14.39
N PRO A 209 -38.71 -8.45 13.30
CA PRO A 209 -38.30 -8.17 11.93
C PRO A 209 -37.99 -6.69 11.64
N ALA A 210 -38.87 -5.78 12.05
CA ALA A 210 -38.66 -4.34 11.84
C ALA A 210 -37.43 -3.80 12.58
N ALA A 211 -37.21 -4.25 13.81
CA ALA A 211 -36.03 -3.89 14.59
C ALA A 211 -34.76 -4.47 13.95
N ALA A 212 -34.78 -5.73 13.49
CA ALA A 212 -33.68 -6.35 12.79
C ALA A 212 -33.29 -5.58 11.51
N LEU A 213 -34.27 -5.16 10.69
CA LEU A 213 -34.02 -4.32 9.51
C LEU A 213 -33.38 -2.98 9.90
N THR A 214 -33.86 -2.36 10.95
CA THR A 214 -33.29 -1.10 11.46
C THR A 214 -31.85 -1.30 11.92
N MET A 215 -31.56 -2.42 12.60
CA MET A 215 -30.20 -2.79 12.99
C MET A 215 -29.29 -3.06 11.77
N VAL A 216 -29.82 -3.61 10.68
CA VAL A 216 -29.08 -3.73 9.41
C VAL A 216 -28.66 -2.37 8.88
N LEU A 217 -29.55 -1.38 8.88
CA LEU A 217 -29.22 0.00 8.50
C LEU A 217 -28.11 0.57 9.40
N GLY A 218 -28.24 0.36 10.71
CA GLY A 218 -27.25 0.77 11.69
C GLY A 218 -25.87 0.16 11.45
N ALA A 219 -25.79 -1.16 11.25
CA ALA A 219 -24.54 -1.85 10.98
C ALA A 219 -23.83 -1.34 9.70
N ASN A 220 -24.60 -1.01 8.65
CA ASN A 220 -24.10 -0.37 7.46
C ASN A 220 -23.49 1.01 7.76
N LEU A 221 -24.16 1.81 8.55
CA LEU A 221 -23.71 3.16 8.93
C LEU A 221 -22.45 3.09 9.81
N GLY A 222 -22.46 2.27 10.86
CA GLY A 222 -21.35 2.15 11.81
C GLY A 222 -20.04 1.70 11.14
N SER A 223 -20.12 0.70 10.26
CA SER A 223 -18.93 0.24 9.54
C SER A 223 -18.35 1.25 8.54
N ALA A 224 -19.13 2.25 8.09
CA ALA A 224 -18.64 3.31 7.23
C ALA A 224 -17.82 4.38 7.99
N LEU A 225 -17.91 4.42 9.31
CA LEU A 225 -17.11 5.34 10.13
C LEU A 225 -15.64 4.92 10.22
N ASN A 226 -15.34 3.61 10.23
CA ASN A 226 -13.98 3.10 10.38
C ASN A 226 -13.01 3.62 9.31
N PRO A 227 -13.29 3.49 8.00
CA PRO A 227 -12.39 4.04 6.98
C PRO A 227 -12.24 5.56 7.06
N LEU A 228 -13.28 6.27 7.52
CA LEU A 228 -13.22 7.72 7.68
C LEU A 228 -12.32 8.14 8.83
N LEU A 229 -12.41 7.45 9.98
CA LEU A 229 -11.57 7.70 11.14
C LEU A 229 -10.10 7.31 10.88
N GLU A 230 -9.87 6.17 10.23
CA GLU A 230 -8.54 5.69 9.87
C GLU A 230 -7.86 6.60 8.83
N ALA A 231 -8.60 7.11 7.84
CA ALA A 231 -8.08 8.07 6.87
C ALA A 231 -7.87 9.48 7.45
N GLY A 232 -8.51 9.83 8.56
CA GLY A 232 -8.46 11.16 9.19
C GLY A 232 -7.21 11.43 10.03
N GLY A 233 -6.32 10.46 10.21
CA GLY A 233 -5.08 10.60 11.00
C GLY A 233 -4.10 11.62 10.43
N ASP A 234 -4.12 11.85 9.12
CA ASP A 234 -3.29 12.83 8.44
C ASP A 234 -4.11 14.11 8.15
N ARG A 235 -3.97 15.12 9.01
CA ARG A 235 -4.69 16.39 8.90
C ARG A 235 -4.32 17.21 7.66
N GLU A 236 -3.23 16.89 6.98
CA GLU A 236 -2.71 17.66 5.85
C GLU A 236 -3.32 17.22 4.51
N ASP A 237 -3.63 15.93 4.31
CA ASP A 237 -4.18 15.44 3.05
C ASP A 237 -5.68 15.10 3.13
N ARG A 238 -6.52 16.13 3.02
CA ARG A 238 -7.99 15.98 2.98
C ARG A 238 -8.49 15.17 1.76
N ALA A 239 -7.68 14.94 0.75
CA ALA A 239 -8.06 14.16 -0.41
C ALA A 239 -8.31 12.68 -0.07
N ARG A 240 -7.62 12.15 0.93
CA ARG A 240 -7.81 10.77 1.44
C ARG A 240 -9.20 10.55 2.04
N LEU A 241 -9.80 11.59 2.58
CA LEU A 241 -11.14 11.53 3.17
C LEU A 241 -12.27 11.45 2.13
N ARG A 242 -12.01 11.78 0.86
CA ARG A 242 -13.06 11.88 -0.17
C ARG A 242 -13.81 10.57 -0.39
N VAL A 243 -13.11 9.45 -0.50
CA VAL A 243 -13.74 8.13 -0.75
C VAL A 243 -14.50 7.65 0.49
N PRO A 244 -13.92 7.63 1.72
CA PRO A 244 -14.66 7.30 2.93
C PRO A 244 -15.85 8.22 3.20
N ALA A 245 -15.70 9.53 3.03
CA ALA A 245 -16.79 10.49 3.21
C ALA A 245 -17.92 10.29 2.19
N GLY A 246 -17.58 10.01 0.94
CA GLY A 246 -18.57 9.69 -0.09
C GLY A 246 -19.33 8.41 0.21
N ASN A 247 -18.66 7.39 0.73
CA ASN A 247 -19.30 6.15 1.19
C ASN A 247 -20.23 6.39 2.38
N LEU A 248 -19.78 7.15 3.39
CA LEU A 248 -20.61 7.51 4.53
C LEU A 248 -21.86 8.30 4.11
N LEU A 249 -21.69 9.30 3.24
CA LEU A 249 -22.81 10.09 2.73
C LEU A 249 -23.83 9.23 1.99
N ASN A 250 -23.37 8.34 1.11
CA ASN A 250 -24.25 7.38 0.41
C ASN A 250 -25.02 6.51 1.40
N ARG A 251 -24.38 5.99 2.45
CA ARG A 251 -25.03 5.17 3.48
C ARG A 251 -25.98 5.97 4.34
N LEU A 252 -25.67 7.22 4.69
CA LEU A 252 -26.59 8.11 5.42
C LEU A 252 -27.89 8.34 4.62
N VAL A 253 -27.74 8.67 3.34
CA VAL A 253 -28.92 8.86 2.46
C VAL A 253 -29.71 7.55 2.31
N GLY A 254 -29.02 6.44 2.08
CA GLY A 254 -29.65 5.13 2.00
C GLY A 254 -30.39 4.73 3.29
N CYS A 255 -29.79 4.99 4.47
CA CYS A 255 -30.42 4.73 5.76
C CYS A 255 -31.66 5.60 5.99
N ALA A 256 -31.62 6.88 5.60
CA ALA A 256 -32.78 7.77 5.70
C ALA A 256 -33.94 7.24 4.82
N ILE A 257 -33.65 6.86 3.58
CA ILE A 257 -34.66 6.25 2.68
C ILE A 257 -35.14 4.90 3.26
N GLY A 258 -34.23 4.05 3.74
CA GLY A 258 -34.56 2.76 4.34
C GLY A 258 -35.47 2.88 5.57
N LEU A 259 -35.26 3.89 6.41
CA LEU A 259 -36.15 4.17 7.55
C LEU A 259 -37.54 4.63 7.11
N LEU A 260 -37.63 5.45 6.06
CA LEU A 260 -38.92 5.89 5.50
C LEU A 260 -39.69 4.73 4.89
N LEU A 261 -39.01 3.77 4.29
CA LEU A 261 -39.59 2.59 3.64
C LEU A 261 -39.64 1.38 4.57
N LEU A 262 -39.33 1.52 5.87
CA LEU A 262 -39.18 0.40 6.79
C LEU A 262 -40.39 -0.54 6.85
N PRO A 263 -41.65 -0.08 6.93
CA PRO A 263 -42.82 -0.98 6.96
C PRO A 263 -42.96 -1.77 5.67
N GLN A 264 -42.82 -1.14 4.50
CA GLN A 264 -42.94 -1.76 3.19
C GLN A 264 -41.82 -2.77 2.94
N ALA A 265 -40.57 -2.39 3.27
CA ALA A 265 -39.40 -3.25 3.16
C ALA A 265 -39.50 -4.48 4.06
N THR A 266 -40.00 -4.32 5.28
CA THR A 266 -40.21 -5.41 6.22
C THR A 266 -41.24 -6.40 5.66
N ALA A 267 -42.42 -5.92 5.23
CA ALA A 267 -43.46 -6.76 4.68
C ALA A 267 -43.00 -7.51 3.42
N TRP A 268 -42.32 -6.81 2.52
CA TRP A 268 -41.82 -7.41 1.28
C TRP A 268 -40.77 -8.49 1.53
N LEU A 269 -39.79 -8.22 2.40
CA LEU A 269 -38.70 -9.15 2.69
C LEU A 269 -39.19 -10.39 3.48
N GLN A 270 -40.17 -10.22 4.38
CA GLN A 270 -40.79 -11.34 5.08
C GLN A 270 -41.62 -12.24 4.11
N ALA A 271 -42.26 -11.64 3.12
CA ALA A 271 -42.95 -12.38 2.10
C ALA A 271 -42.00 -13.17 1.16
N LEU A 272 -40.77 -12.64 0.97
CA LEU A 272 -39.76 -13.31 0.17
C LEU A 272 -39.12 -14.50 0.90
N ASP A 273 -38.79 -14.33 2.18
CA ASP A 273 -38.21 -15.38 3.02
C ASP A 273 -38.59 -15.13 4.48
N PRO A 274 -39.42 -16.00 5.09
CA PRO A 274 -39.88 -15.81 6.45
C PRO A 274 -38.83 -16.15 7.52
N ALA A 275 -37.70 -16.76 7.17
CA ALA A 275 -36.66 -17.13 8.13
C ALA A 275 -35.95 -15.88 8.70
N PRO A 276 -35.98 -15.65 10.04
CA PRO A 276 -35.53 -14.39 10.61
C PRO A 276 -34.03 -14.07 10.36
N ALA A 277 -33.15 -15.06 10.40
CA ALA A 277 -31.73 -14.87 10.10
C ALA A 277 -31.50 -14.52 8.62
N ARG A 278 -32.27 -15.14 7.71
CA ARG A 278 -32.24 -14.86 6.28
C ARG A 278 -32.77 -13.47 5.95
N LEU A 279 -33.78 -13.01 6.71
CA LEU A 279 -34.31 -11.65 6.59
C LEU A 279 -33.20 -10.59 6.73
N VAL A 280 -32.29 -10.74 7.68
CA VAL A 280 -31.15 -9.83 7.91
C VAL A 280 -30.22 -9.82 6.69
N ALA A 281 -29.86 -10.98 6.17
CA ALA A 281 -29.00 -11.09 4.99
C ALA A 281 -29.67 -10.52 3.74
N ASN A 282 -30.96 -10.84 3.51
CA ASN A 282 -31.73 -10.31 2.39
C ASN A 282 -31.90 -8.79 2.48
N ALA A 283 -32.14 -8.25 3.68
CA ALA A 283 -32.22 -6.80 3.91
C ALA A 283 -30.90 -6.12 3.60
N HIS A 284 -29.78 -6.70 4.04
CA HIS A 284 -28.45 -6.16 3.77
C HIS A 284 -28.09 -6.19 2.27
N LEU A 285 -28.42 -7.28 1.59
CA LEU A 285 -28.24 -7.40 0.15
C LEU A 285 -29.10 -6.39 -0.62
N ALA A 286 -30.39 -6.32 -0.32
CA ALA A 286 -31.32 -5.40 -0.95
C ALA A 286 -30.91 -3.94 -0.75
N PHE A 287 -30.50 -3.56 0.48
CA PHE A 287 -30.02 -2.22 0.79
C PHE A 287 -28.78 -1.84 -0.03
N ASN A 288 -27.75 -2.69 -0.06
CA ASN A 288 -26.51 -2.38 -0.79
C ASN A 288 -26.69 -2.43 -2.32
N LEU A 289 -27.57 -3.31 -2.81
CA LEU A 289 -27.92 -3.36 -4.23
C LEU A 289 -28.69 -2.09 -4.65
N ALA A 290 -29.72 -1.72 -3.90
CA ALA A 290 -30.53 -0.54 -4.19
C ALA A 290 -29.68 0.75 -4.12
N THR A 291 -28.94 0.95 -3.03
CA THR A 291 -28.06 2.13 -2.86
C THR A 291 -26.94 2.15 -3.89
N GLY A 292 -26.37 0.99 -4.24
CA GLY A 292 -25.35 0.88 -5.28
C GLY A 292 -25.87 1.27 -6.67
N LEU A 293 -27.02 0.72 -7.08
CA LEU A 293 -27.63 1.00 -8.38
C LEU A 293 -28.12 2.46 -8.50
N LEU A 294 -28.73 3.00 -7.44
CA LEU A 294 -29.23 4.39 -7.42
C LEU A 294 -28.09 5.40 -7.37
N ALA A 295 -27.01 5.11 -6.65
CA ALA A 295 -25.90 6.02 -6.51
C ALA A 295 -24.91 5.96 -7.69
N LEU A 296 -24.79 4.84 -8.40
CA LEU A 296 -23.81 4.66 -9.49
C LEU A 296 -23.89 5.75 -10.58
N PRO A 297 -25.04 6.14 -11.10
CA PRO A 297 -25.15 7.24 -12.06
C PRO A 297 -24.83 8.61 -11.44
N LEU A 298 -24.97 8.77 -10.13
CA LEU A 298 -24.73 10.02 -9.40
C LEU A 298 -23.27 10.19 -8.95
N VAL A 299 -22.44 9.16 -9.12
CA VAL A 299 -21.02 9.17 -8.70
C VAL A 299 -20.23 10.36 -9.26
N PRO A 300 -20.36 10.79 -10.53
CA PRO A 300 -19.64 11.96 -11.03
C PRO A 300 -20.02 13.26 -10.29
N ALA A 301 -21.31 13.46 -10.00
CA ALA A 301 -21.80 14.61 -9.24
C ALA A 301 -21.30 14.57 -7.77
N LEU A 302 -21.36 13.41 -7.13
CA LEU A 302 -20.81 13.20 -5.79
C LEU A 302 -19.30 13.48 -5.75
N ALA A 303 -18.55 13.02 -6.75
CA ALA A 303 -17.12 13.29 -6.87
C ALA A 303 -16.82 14.80 -7.02
N ALA A 304 -17.65 15.53 -7.78
CA ALA A 304 -17.52 16.98 -7.91
C ALA A 304 -17.80 17.70 -6.58
N LEU A 305 -18.84 17.29 -5.87
CA LEU A 305 -19.21 17.81 -4.55
C LEU A 305 -18.08 17.60 -3.54
N LEU A 306 -17.55 16.38 -3.46
CA LEU A 306 -16.48 16.02 -2.52
C LEU A 306 -15.16 16.75 -2.83
N ARG A 307 -14.82 16.97 -4.10
CA ARG A 307 -13.67 17.81 -4.47
C ARG A 307 -13.84 19.26 -4.00
N ARG A 308 -15.06 19.78 -4.01
CA ARG A 308 -15.37 21.13 -3.52
C ARG A 308 -15.32 21.25 -1.99
N TRP A 309 -15.83 20.24 -1.27
CA TRP A 309 -15.88 20.23 0.20
C TRP A 309 -14.54 19.85 0.85
N LEU A 310 -13.81 18.97 0.20
CA LEU A 310 -12.51 18.47 0.64
C LEU A 310 -11.46 18.81 -0.42
N PRO A 311 -11.13 20.10 -0.59
CA PRO A 311 -10.14 20.51 -1.59
C PRO A 311 -8.80 19.87 -1.24
N GLN A 312 -8.13 19.36 -2.27
CA GLN A 312 -6.73 19.00 -2.13
C GLN A 312 -5.99 20.32 -1.93
N ARG A 313 -5.45 20.53 -0.74
CA ARG A 313 -4.47 21.60 -0.61
C ARG A 313 -3.35 21.22 -1.57
N ALA A 314 -3.03 22.14 -2.49
CA ALA A 314 -1.72 22.08 -3.09
C ALA A 314 -0.79 22.11 -1.88
N ALA A 315 -0.20 20.98 -1.55
CA ALA A 315 0.91 20.98 -0.62
C ALA A 315 1.81 22.05 -1.17
N ALA A 316 2.05 23.13 -0.42
CA ALA A 316 3.20 23.96 -0.65
C ALA A 316 4.32 22.92 -0.63
N THR A 317 4.80 22.59 -1.83
CA THR A 317 5.67 21.45 -2.01
C THR A 317 6.99 21.93 -1.45
N GLU A 318 7.20 21.76 -0.13
CA GLU A 318 8.56 21.81 0.36
C GLU A 318 9.31 20.82 -0.50
N ALA A 319 10.23 21.37 -1.29
CA ALA A 319 11.09 20.54 -2.08
C ALA A 319 11.75 19.55 -1.13
N GLY A 320 11.43 18.26 -1.24
CA GLY A 320 11.92 17.22 -0.33
C GLY A 320 10.90 16.62 0.63
N ALA A 321 9.66 17.08 0.70
CA ALA A 321 8.61 16.34 1.42
C ALA A 321 8.28 15.04 0.69
N PRO A 322 8.20 13.88 1.40
CA PRO A 322 7.80 12.61 0.80
C PRO A 322 6.37 12.70 0.27
N ARG A 323 6.13 12.15 -0.93
CA ARG A 323 4.82 12.21 -1.60
C ARG A 323 4.07 10.88 -1.60
N TYR A 324 4.82 9.79 -1.58
CA TYR A 324 4.27 8.44 -1.79
C TYR A 324 4.31 7.57 -0.54
N LEU A 325 4.99 7.98 0.53
CA LEU A 325 5.15 7.19 1.76
C LEU A 325 3.86 7.25 2.59
N ASP A 326 2.91 6.36 2.27
CA ASP A 326 1.61 6.28 2.94
C ASP A 326 1.67 5.38 4.17
N GLU A 327 1.39 5.92 5.36
CA GLU A 327 1.36 5.16 6.61
C GLU A 327 0.28 4.07 6.62
N ALA A 328 -0.87 4.30 5.99
CA ALA A 328 -1.93 3.30 5.89
C ALA A 328 -1.51 2.06 5.08
N ALA A 329 -0.49 2.21 4.22
CA ALA A 329 0.05 1.10 3.43
C ALA A 329 1.01 0.19 4.22
N LEU A 330 1.49 0.58 5.39
CA LEU A 330 2.49 -0.19 6.17
C LEU A 330 2.02 -1.61 6.52
N ASN A 331 0.73 -1.80 6.78
CA ASN A 331 0.13 -3.11 7.02
C ASN A 331 0.00 -3.97 5.76
N THR A 332 0.42 -3.45 4.61
CA THR A 332 0.32 -4.12 3.32
C THR A 332 1.68 -4.05 2.61
N PRO A 333 2.60 -4.98 2.91
CA PRO A 333 4.01 -4.91 2.54
C PRO A 333 4.24 -4.57 1.07
N SER A 334 3.56 -5.21 0.14
CA SER A 334 3.74 -4.97 -1.30
C SER A 334 3.32 -3.56 -1.74
N VAL A 335 2.32 -2.92 -1.09
CA VAL A 335 1.97 -1.52 -1.37
C VAL A 335 2.99 -0.58 -0.74
N ALA A 336 3.40 -0.86 0.50
CA ALA A 336 4.43 -0.08 1.16
C ALA A 336 5.74 -0.08 0.36
N LEU A 337 6.16 -1.24 -0.14
CA LEU A 337 7.34 -1.37 -1.00
C LEU A 337 7.18 -0.64 -2.34
N ALA A 338 6.00 -0.70 -2.97
CA ALA A 338 5.71 0.04 -4.19
C ALA A 338 5.74 1.56 -3.96
N ASN A 339 5.21 2.02 -2.83
CA ASN A 339 5.26 3.43 -2.43
C ASN A 339 6.71 3.90 -2.16
N ALA A 340 7.49 3.11 -1.43
CA ALA A 340 8.91 3.38 -1.21
C ALA A 340 9.70 3.38 -2.53
N THR A 341 9.42 2.45 -3.44
CA THR A 341 10.02 2.43 -4.79
C THR A 341 9.79 3.74 -5.55
N ARG A 342 8.56 4.27 -5.52
CA ARG A 342 8.24 5.57 -6.15
C ARG A 342 9.00 6.74 -5.51
N GLU A 343 9.17 6.71 -4.20
CA GLU A 343 9.91 7.76 -3.51
C GLU A 343 11.40 7.70 -3.84
N VAL A 344 11.99 6.50 -3.95
CA VAL A 344 13.39 6.31 -4.39
C VAL A 344 13.60 6.80 -5.82
N LEU A 345 12.64 6.65 -6.72
CA LEU A 345 12.73 7.22 -8.07
C LEU A 345 12.80 8.76 -8.04
N ARG A 346 12.13 9.43 -7.08
CA ARG A 346 12.28 10.88 -6.91
C ARG A 346 13.70 11.26 -6.46
N ILE A 347 14.38 10.42 -5.68
CA ILE A 347 15.79 10.62 -5.36
C ILE A 347 16.62 10.51 -6.64
N ALA A 348 16.35 9.54 -7.50
CA ALA A 348 17.03 9.40 -8.79
C ALA A 348 16.81 10.61 -9.72
N ASP A 349 15.59 11.18 -9.75
CA ASP A 349 15.29 12.41 -10.52
C ASP A 349 16.10 13.60 -10.00
N GLN A 350 16.27 13.74 -8.67
CA GLN A 350 17.12 14.78 -8.09
C GLN A 350 18.59 14.58 -8.45
N LEU A 351 19.11 13.35 -8.37
CA LEU A 351 20.47 13.04 -8.77
C LEU A 351 20.71 13.34 -10.27
N GLU A 352 19.73 13.04 -11.14
CA GLU A 352 19.82 13.40 -12.57
C GLU A 352 19.97 14.93 -12.74
N ALA A 353 19.17 15.71 -12.01
CA ALA A 353 19.25 17.18 -12.03
C ALA A 353 20.60 17.67 -11.49
N MET A 354 21.11 17.07 -10.40
CA MET A 354 22.42 17.40 -9.84
C MET A 354 23.57 17.11 -10.80
N LEU A 355 23.56 15.96 -11.49
CA LEU A 355 24.55 15.60 -12.51
C LEU A 355 24.52 16.59 -13.70
N ARG A 356 23.36 17.00 -14.16
CA ARG A 356 23.22 18.02 -15.22
C ARG A 356 23.72 19.39 -14.74
N GLY A 357 23.41 19.75 -13.49
CA GLY A 357 23.85 20.98 -12.87
C GLY A 357 25.39 21.02 -12.70
N SER A 358 26.03 19.91 -12.29
CA SER A 358 27.47 19.82 -12.15
C SER A 358 28.19 19.93 -13.51
N ALA A 359 27.66 19.30 -14.56
CA ALA A 359 28.17 19.46 -15.91
C ALA A 359 28.11 20.92 -16.40
N ALA A 360 27.02 21.63 -16.10
CA ALA A 360 26.86 23.05 -16.40
C ALA A 360 27.86 23.92 -15.60
N ALA A 361 28.07 23.61 -14.31
CA ALA A 361 29.05 24.31 -13.46
C ALA A 361 30.51 24.15 -13.98
N PHE A 362 30.84 23.01 -14.57
CA PHE A 362 32.15 22.81 -15.23
C PHE A 362 32.26 23.57 -16.55
N ARG A 363 31.18 23.91 -17.24
CA ARG A 363 31.19 24.71 -18.48
C ARG A 363 31.23 26.20 -18.24
N GLY A 364 30.47 26.69 -17.29
CA GLY A 364 30.22 28.11 -17.05
C GLY A 364 30.89 28.69 -15.80
N GLN A 365 30.64 30.00 -15.57
CA GLN A 365 31.10 30.74 -14.38
C GLN A 365 29.97 30.93 -13.36
N ASP A 366 29.05 29.99 -13.25
CA ASP A 366 27.81 30.19 -12.52
C ASP A 366 27.89 29.69 -11.07
N ARG A 367 28.02 30.64 -10.12
CA ARG A 367 27.95 30.36 -8.69
C ARG A 367 26.55 29.94 -8.23
N GLU A 368 25.53 30.25 -9.00
CA GLU A 368 24.14 29.91 -8.67
C GLU A 368 23.86 28.42 -8.91
N ALA A 369 24.52 27.81 -9.91
CA ALA A 369 24.49 26.37 -10.16
C ALA A 369 24.96 25.56 -8.94
N ALA A 370 26.04 25.97 -8.29
CA ALA A 370 26.53 25.33 -7.07
C ALA A 370 25.51 25.39 -5.91
N ARG A 371 24.88 26.57 -5.70
CA ARG A 371 23.84 26.73 -4.67
C ARG A 371 22.58 25.91 -4.98
N ALA A 372 22.26 25.76 -6.26
CA ALA A 372 21.13 24.92 -6.69
C ALA A 372 21.39 23.45 -6.38
N ILE A 373 22.62 22.95 -6.60
CA ILE A 373 22.99 21.56 -6.29
C ILE A 373 22.91 21.30 -4.79
N ASN A 374 23.38 22.20 -3.94
CA ASN A 374 23.29 22.05 -2.48
C ASN A 374 21.80 21.95 -2.03
N ARG A 375 20.91 22.78 -2.60
CA ARG A 375 19.48 22.67 -2.30
C ARG A 375 18.86 21.34 -2.78
N MET A 376 19.35 20.77 -3.88
CA MET A 376 18.91 19.47 -4.38
C MET A 376 19.40 18.34 -3.47
N ASP A 377 20.61 18.45 -2.94
CA ASP A 377 21.17 17.50 -1.98
C ASP A 377 20.38 17.47 -0.67
N ASP A 378 20.01 18.61 -0.12
CA ASP A 378 19.10 18.71 1.03
C ASP A 378 17.75 17.98 0.77
N VAL A 379 17.30 17.93 -0.49
CA VAL A 379 16.09 17.19 -0.89
C VAL A 379 16.37 15.70 -0.90
N VAL A 380 17.48 15.25 -1.49
CA VAL A 380 17.91 13.84 -1.51
C VAL A 380 18.01 13.29 -0.10
N ASP A 381 18.67 14.00 0.78
CA ASP A 381 18.86 13.66 2.19
C ASP A 381 17.53 13.48 2.94
N ARG A 382 16.57 14.39 2.73
CA ARG A 382 15.26 14.30 3.36
C ARG A 382 14.47 13.11 2.84
N LEU A 383 14.47 12.89 1.53
CA LEU A 383 13.78 11.76 0.90
C LEU A 383 14.41 10.43 1.33
N HIS A 384 15.74 10.33 1.34
CA HIS A 384 16.46 9.13 1.80
C HIS A 384 16.10 8.78 3.24
N ARG A 385 16.18 9.75 4.17
CA ARG A 385 15.79 9.55 5.57
C ARG A 385 14.34 9.13 5.72
N ALA A 386 13.44 9.73 4.95
CA ALA A 386 12.02 9.39 4.98
C ALA A 386 11.75 7.96 4.47
N VAL A 387 12.38 7.55 3.36
CA VAL A 387 12.29 6.19 2.82
C VAL A 387 12.81 5.18 3.83
N HIS A 388 13.97 5.44 4.43
CA HIS A 388 14.58 4.54 5.42
C HIS A 388 13.69 4.37 6.65
N ALA A 389 13.18 5.48 7.22
CA ALA A 389 12.28 5.46 8.36
C ALA A 389 10.96 4.73 8.03
N TYR A 390 10.42 4.90 6.83
CA TYR A 390 9.21 4.23 6.38
C TYR A 390 9.39 2.72 6.25
N LEU A 391 10.47 2.27 5.60
CA LEU A 391 10.77 0.85 5.43
C LEU A 391 11.05 0.15 6.76
N ALA A 392 11.65 0.84 7.73
CA ALA A 392 11.91 0.30 9.06
C ALA A 392 10.62 0.01 9.85
N ARG A 393 9.50 0.65 9.52
CA ARG A 393 8.19 0.45 10.16
C ARG A 393 7.37 -0.70 9.56
N ILE A 394 7.79 -1.30 8.45
CA ILE A 394 7.11 -2.47 7.88
C ILE A 394 7.35 -3.67 8.79
N PRO A 395 6.29 -4.35 9.31
CA PRO A 395 6.45 -5.51 10.19
C PRO A 395 7.13 -6.66 9.44
N ARG A 396 8.32 -7.05 9.89
CA ARG A 396 9.13 -8.09 9.21
C ARG A 396 8.46 -9.46 9.17
N GLU A 397 7.64 -9.75 10.17
CA GLU A 397 6.89 -11.03 10.28
C GLU A 397 5.84 -11.18 9.17
N THR A 398 5.42 -10.08 8.54
CA THR A 398 4.43 -10.06 7.46
C THR A 398 5.05 -10.19 6.08
N LEU A 399 6.40 -10.09 5.98
CA LEU A 399 7.13 -10.16 4.73
C LEU A 399 7.36 -11.61 4.27
N GLY A 400 7.05 -11.89 3.02
CA GLY A 400 7.54 -13.09 2.35
C GLY A 400 9.00 -12.94 1.89
N ASP A 401 9.62 -14.04 1.43
CA ASP A 401 11.02 -14.03 0.97
C ASP A 401 11.24 -13.03 -0.18
N GLU A 402 10.29 -12.91 -1.11
CA GLU A 402 10.36 -11.96 -2.24
C GLU A 402 10.22 -10.51 -1.77
N GLU A 403 9.32 -10.25 -0.82
CA GLU A 403 9.12 -8.90 -0.26
C GLU A 403 10.31 -8.47 0.60
N SER A 404 10.89 -9.40 1.37
CA SER A 404 12.11 -9.16 2.16
C SER A 404 13.30 -8.80 1.26
N ARG A 405 13.46 -9.52 0.16
CA ARG A 405 14.48 -9.21 -0.85
C ARG A 405 14.23 -7.85 -1.49
N ARG A 406 12.98 -7.57 -1.90
CA ARG A 406 12.63 -6.27 -2.51
C ARG A 406 12.87 -5.10 -1.56
N LEU A 407 12.59 -5.28 -0.27
CA LEU A 407 12.89 -4.28 0.76
C LEU A 407 14.39 -3.98 0.81
N ALA A 408 15.24 -5.02 0.82
CA ALA A 408 16.69 -4.85 0.83
C ALA A 408 17.21 -4.16 -0.45
N GLU A 409 16.65 -4.50 -1.61
CA GLU A 409 16.98 -3.85 -2.90
C GLU A 409 16.61 -2.36 -2.91
N ILE A 410 15.44 -2.00 -2.37
CA ILE A 410 14.99 -0.60 -2.26
C ILE A 410 15.93 0.19 -1.35
N GLN A 411 16.30 -0.37 -0.19
CA GLN A 411 17.23 0.25 0.75
C GLN A 411 18.61 0.44 0.11
N ALA A 412 19.16 -0.61 -0.51
CA ALA A 412 20.48 -0.55 -1.14
C ALA A 412 20.52 0.49 -2.28
N PHE A 413 19.47 0.58 -3.09
CA PHE A 413 19.43 1.56 -4.17
C PHE A 413 19.27 3.00 -3.65
N ALA A 414 18.44 3.23 -2.62
CA ALA A 414 18.32 4.53 -1.98
C ALA A 414 19.66 5.03 -1.40
N ILE A 415 20.41 4.16 -0.73
CA ILE A 415 21.75 4.44 -0.20
C ILE A 415 22.74 4.74 -1.34
N ALA A 416 22.69 3.97 -2.43
CA ALA A 416 23.57 4.17 -3.57
C ALA A 416 23.34 5.52 -4.26
N LEU A 417 22.08 5.95 -4.37
CA LEU A 417 21.71 7.25 -4.94
C LEU A 417 22.15 8.41 -4.04
N GLU A 418 21.97 8.31 -2.72
CA GLU A 418 22.42 9.31 -1.77
C GLU A 418 23.95 9.44 -1.77
N HIS A 419 24.70 8.34 -1.69
CA HIS A 419 26.16 8.39 -1.81
C HIS A 419 26.64 8.99 -3.13
N ALA A 420 25.90 8.74 -4.24
CA ALA A 420 26.21 9.34 -5.53
C ALA A 420 25.94 10.87 -5.50
N ALA A 421 24.88 11.32 -4.86
CA ALA A 421 24.54 12.74 -4.69
C ALA A 421 25.58 13.47 -3.81
N ASP A 422 25.98 12.85 -2.72
CA ASP A 422 27.06 13.34 -1.83
C ASP A 422 28.37 13.64 -2.60
N VAL A 423 28.77 12.74 -3.50
CA VAL A 423 29.97 12.95 -4.35
C VAL A 423 29.77 14.13 -5.29
N VAL A 424 28.57 14.30 -5.86
CA VAL A 424 28.27 15.43 -6.74
C VAL A 424 28.31 16.76 -5.96
N GLU A 425 27.67 16.83 -4.80
CA GLU A 425 27.60 18.04 -3.98
C GLU A 425 28.95 18.40 -3.38
N ARG A 426 29.59 17.46 -2.68
CA ARG A 426 30.80 17.75 -1.89
C ARG A 426 32.05 17.85 -2.74
N ASP A 427 32.21 16.98 -3.74
CA ASP A 427 33.45 16.86 -4.47
C ASP A 427 33.39 17.57 -5.83
N LEU A 428 32.42 17.21 -6.72
CA LEU A 428 32.36 17.78 -8.06
C LEU A 428 32.10 19.30 -8.06
N VAL A 429 31.15 19.77 -7.22
CA VAL A 429 30.88 21.21 -7.09
C VAL A 429 32.10 21.96 -6.54
N ARG A 430 32.83 21.35 -5.60
CA ARG A 430 34.06 21.94 -5.06
C ARG A 430 35.14 22.09 -6.14
N HIS A 431 35.29 21.10 -7.02
CA HIS A 431 36.23 21.17 -8.15
C HIS A 431 35.84 22.26 -9.14
N ALA A 432 34.56 22.37 -9.49
CA ALA A 432 34.07 23.45 -10.33
C ALA A 432 34.32 24.83 -9.71
N ALA A 433 34.04 25.00 -8.41
CA ALA A 433 34.29 26.23 -7.68
C ALA A 433 35.81 26.55 -7.55
N LYS A 434 36.67 25.54 -7.36
CA LYS A 434 38.15 25.70 -7.31
C LYS A 434 38.68 26.18 -8.66
N ARG A 435 38.14 25.61 -9.77
CA ARG A 435 38.48 26.06 -11.12
C ARG A 435 38.20 27.54 -11.32
N LEU A 436 36.99 27.98 -10.97
CA LEU A 436 36.58 29.38 -11.08
C LEU A 436 37.42 30.32 -10.23
N ARG A 437 37.70 29.97 -8.96
CA ARG A 437 38.50 30.82 -8.05
C ARG A 437 39.94 31.01 -8.48
N ARG A 438 40.51 29.98 -9.13
CA ARG A 438 41.89 30.00 -9.61
C ARG A 438 42.05 30.51 -11.04
N GLY A 439 40.93 30.79 -11.73
CA GLY A 439 40.96 31.23 -13.13
C GLY A 439 41.45 30.14 -14.09
N LEU A 440 41.39 28.85 -13.68
CA LEU A 440 41.90 27.75 -14.50
C LEU A 440 40.99 27.53 -15.73
N ALA A 441 41.55 27.76 -16.91
CA ALA A 441 40.89 27.43 -18.16
C ALA A 441 41.11 25.94 -18.47
N LEU A 442 39.98 25.19 -18.64
CA LEU A 442 40.08 23.86 -19.21
C LEU A 442 40.21 24.00 -20.71
N GLY A 443 41.25 23.41 -21.28
CA GLY A 443 41.38 23.31 -22.72
C GLY A 443 40.23 22.55 -23.34
N PRO A 444 40.02 22.64 -24.68
CA PRO A 444 38.88 22.03 -25.36
C PRO A 444 38.85 20.49 -25.28
N GLY A 445 39.97 19.84 -25.07
CA GLY A 445 40.07 18.39 -24.83
C GLY A 445 39.50 17.97 -23.49
N PRO A 446 40.11 18.44 -22.37
CA PRO A 446 39.61 18.20 -21.01
C PRO A 446 38.13 18.58 -20.79
N ALA A 447 37.67 19.69 -21.35
CA ALA A 447 36.27 20.12 -21.23
C ALA A 447 35.31 19.10 -21.88
N ARG A 448 35.63 18.62 -23.10
CA ARG A 448 34.87 17.57 -23.79
C ARG A 448 34.90 16.24 -23.06
N GLU A 449 36.00 15.89 -22.43
CA GLU A 449 36.14 14.66 -21.65
C GLU A 449 35.18 14.69 -20.41
N ILE A 450 35.19 15.77 -19.63
CA ILE A 450 34.27 15.93 -18.50
C ILE A 450 32.81 15.86 -18.96
N GLU A 451 32.48 16.48 -20.07
CA GLU A 451 31.13 16.47 -20.64
C GLU A 451 30.71 15.06 -21.07
N SER A 452 31.59 14.31 -21.75
CA SER A 452 31.32 12.93 -22.14
C SER A 452 31.14 11.98 -20.97
N LEU A 453 31.90 12.19 -19.88
CA LEU A 453 31.75 11.41 -18.64
C LEU A 453 30.45 11.71 -17.92
N HIS A 454 30.00 12.96 -17.87
CA HIS A 454 28.67 13.30 -17.33
C HIS A 454 27.56 12.67 -18.17
N ALA A 455 27.66 12.69 -19.50
CA ALA A 455 26.69 12.04 -20.37
C ALA A 455 26.65 10.51 -20.15
N ALA A 456 27.83 9.89 -19.98
CA ALA A 456 27.92 8.47 -19.65
C ALA A 456 27.27 8.14 -18.28
N LEU A 457 27.44 9.02 -17.27
CA LEU A 457 26.80 8.83 -15.97
C LEU A 457 25.28 8.98 -16.02
N LEU A 458 24.75 9.91 -16.81
CA LEU A 458 23.31 10.03 -17.04
C LEU A 458 22.72 8.78 -17.68
N GLU A 459 23.46 8.17 -18.63
CA GLU A 459 23.04 6.89 -19.20
C GLU A 459 23.14 5.75 -18.18
N GLN A 460 24.19 5.72 -17.34
CA GLN A 460 24.30 4.74 -16.25
C GLN A 460 23.18 4.88 -15.23
N LEU A 461 22.75 6.09 -14.89
CA LEU A 461 21.61 6.31 -14.00
C LEU A 461 20.30 5.76 -14.61
N ARG A 462 20.08 5.96 -15.92
CA ARG A 462 18.92 5.37 -16.62
C ARG A 462 18.96 3.84 -16.60
N LEU A 463 20.13 3.25 -16.84
CA LEU A 463 20.31 1.79 -16.77
C LEU A 463 20.08 1.29 -15.34
N ALA A 464 20.57 2.00 -14.32
CA ALA A 464 20.34 1.66 -12.91
C ALA A 464 18.84 1.66 -12.57
N ILE A 465 18.09 2.67 -13.03
CA ILE A 465 16.64 2.74 -12.87
C ILE A 465 15.95 1.56 -13.60
N ALA A 466 16.37 1.21 -14.81
CA ALA A 466 15.82 0.08 -15.55
C ALA A 466 16.06 -1.26 -14.83
N VAL A 467 17.27 -1.47 -14.32
CA VAL A 467 17.58 -2.66 -13.49
C VAL A 467 16.70 -2.70 -12.25
N PHE A 468 16.60 -1.59 -11.52
CA PHE A 468 15.82 -1.49 -10.28
C PHE A 468 14.32 -1.72 -10.48
N MET A 469 13.76 -1.23 -11.60
CA MET A 469 12.32 -1.30 -11.87
C MET A 469 11.88 -2.59 -12.56
N MET A 470 12.68 -3.10 -13.49
CA MET A 470 12.29 -4.18 -14.40
C MET A 470 13.12 -5.46 -14.25
N GLU A 471 14.12 -5.46 -13.37
CA GLU A 471 15.12 -6.55 -13.28
C GLU A 471 15.76 -6.89 -14.66
N ASP A 472 16.04 -5.84 -15.45
CA ASP A 472 16.60 -5.98 -16.80
C ASP A 472 18.07 -6.42 -16.72
N ALA A 473 18.34 -7.68 -17.12
CA ALA A 473 19.67 -8.25 -17.06
C ALA A 473 20.61 -7.64 -18.11
N GLU A 474 20.11 -7.23 -19.27
CA GLU A 474 20.96 -6.58 -20.27
C GLU A 474 21.36 -5.17 -19.81
N ALA A 475 20.43 -4.41 -19.23
CA ALA A 475 20.74 -3.16 -18.57
C ALA A 475 21.78 -3.34 -17.45
N ALA A 476 21.66 -4.41 -16.64
CA ALA A 476 22.62 -4.73 -15.58
C ALA A 476 24.02 -5.00 -16.12
N ARG A 477 24.15 -5.79 -17.20
CA ARG A 477 25.44 -6.05 -17.87
C ARG A 477 26.05 -4.75 -18.44
N ARG A 478 25.23 -3.94 -19.10
CA ARG A 478 25.67 -2.64 -19.64
C ARG A 478 26.14 -1.71 -18.53
N LEU A 479 25.46 -1.68 -17.39
CA LEU A 479 25.81 -0.86 -16.24
C LEU A 479 27.18 -1.26 -15.66
N VAL A 480 27.47 -2.56 -15.54
CA VAL A 480 28.77 -3.07 -15.07
C VAL A 480 29.88 -2.76 -16.07
N ARG A 481 29.66 -2.94 -17.38
CA ARG A 481 30.62 -2.57 -18.41
C ARG A 481 30.91 -1.05 -18.43
N GLY A 482 29.88 -0.22 -18.22
CA GLY A 482 30.03 1.22 -18.11
C GLY A 482 30.95 1.64 -16.95
N LYS A 483 30.88 0.92 -15.82
CA LYS A 483 31.82 1.12 -14.69
C LYS A 483 33.28 0.85 -15.07
N GLU A 484 33.53 -0.14 -15.94
CA GLU A 484 34.86 -0.43 -16.43
C GLU A 484 35.37 0.66 -17.39
N GLY A 485 34.46 1.23 -18.21
CA GLY A 485 34.77 2.38 -19.06
C GLY A 485 35.22 3.61 -18.27
N LEU A 486 34.52 3.93 -17.17
CA LEU A 486 34.91 5.03 -16.27
C LEU A 486 36.26 4.77 -15.59
N ARG A 487 36.59 3.53 -15.24
CA ARG A 487 37.91 3.17 -14.72
C ARG A 487 39.02 3.33 -15.77
N ALA A 488 38.73 3.02 -17.03
CA ALA A 488 39.68 3.24 -18.12
C ALA A 488 39.96 4.74 -18.30
N ALA A 489 38.90 5.57 -18.31
CA ALA A 489 39.03 7.03 -18.40
C ALA A 489 39.87 7.62 -17.24
N GLU A 490 39.69 7.14 -15.97
CA GLU A 490 40.53 7.55 -14.86
C GLU A 490 42.02 7.21 -15.06
N ARG A 491 42.31 5.99 -15.53
CA ARG A 491 43.71 5.58 -15.81
C ARG A 491 44.34 6.43 -16.89
N ASP A 492 43.58 6.75 -17.94
CA ASP A 492 44.06 7.56 -19.05
C ASP A 492 44.29 9.03 -18.63
N ALA A 493 43.42 9.58 -17.78
CA ALA A 493 43.58 10.90 -17.17
C ALA A 493 44.85 10.95 -16.26
N ALA A 494 45.04 9.92 -15.43
CA ALA A 494 46.23 9.79 -14.57
C ALA A 494 47.53 9.68 -15.39
N ARG A 495 47.52 8.93 -16.49
CA ARG A 495 48.68 8.81 -17.41
C ARG A 495 48.99 10.17 -18.02
N ARG A 496 48.00 10.87 -18.58
CA ARG A 496 48.20 12.21 -19.17
C ARG A 496 48.73 13.21 -18.15
N MET A 497 48.27 13.16 -16.90
CA MET A 497 48.79 13.99 -15.84
C MET A 497 50.26 13.71 -15.52
N ALA A 498 50.66 12.41 -15.50
CA ALA A 498 52.06 12.02 -15.28
C ALA A 498 52.97 12.48 -16.43
N GLU A 499 52.50 12.39 -17.67
CA GLU A 499 53.21 12.87 -18.85
C GLU A 499 53.34 14.39 -18.87
N ALA A 500 52.30 15.15 -18.49
CA ALA A 500 52.32 16.59 -18.41
C ALA A 500 53.22 17.10 -17.24
N GLY A 501 53.22 16.42 -16.11
CA GLY A 501 54.09 16.75 -14.96
C GLY A 501 55.58 16.52 -15.21
N ALA A 502 55.91 15.73 -16.23
CA ALA A 502 57.31 15.55 -16.68
C ALA A 502 57.78 16.65 -17.64
N LEU A 503 56.88 17.47 -18.20
CA LEU A 503 57.18 18.45 -19.24
C LEU A 503 57.18 19.91 -18.79
N ASP A 504 56.33 20.33 -17.77
CA ASP A 504 56.33 21.69 -17.25
C ASP A 504 55.68 21.79 -15.86
N ALA A 505 56.45 22.23 -14.84
CA ALA A 505 56.03 22.18 -13.45
C ALA A 505 55.30 23.46 -12.96
N ALA A 506 55.00 24.47 -13.77
CA ALA A 506 54.62 25.79 -13.27
C ALA A 506 53.20 26.28 -13.61
N GLU A 507 52.61 25.99 -14.77
CA GLU A 507 51.30 26.58 -15.13
C GLU A 507 50.20 25.56 -15.41
N ASP A 508 50.48 24.39 -16.02
CA ASP A 508 49.49 23.40 -16.40
C ASP A 508 49.16 22.34 -15.31
N GLY A 509 50.02 22.17 -14.31
CA GLY A 509 49.83 21.18 -13.23
C GLY A 509 48.54 21.37 -12.42
N GLY A 510 48.05 22.60 -12.34
CA GLY A 510 46.80 22.91 -11.62
C GLY A 510 45.53 22.45 -12.36
N ALA A 511 45.51 22.56 -13.68
CA ALA A 511 44.37 22.16 -14.52
C ALA A 511 44.30 20.62 -14.71
N ALA A 512 45.47 19.97 -14.91
CA ALA A 512 45.56 18.52 -15.02
C ALA A 512 45.18 17.78 -13.74
N GLY A 513 45.64 18.30 -12.58
CA GLY A 513 45.26 17.77 -11.26
C GLY A 513 43.75 17.87 -10.99
N LEU A 514 43.16 19.01 -11.34
CA LEU A 514 41.72 19.23 -11.19
C LEU A 514 40.90 18.30 -12.10
N LEU A 515 41.38 18.06 -13.33
CA LEU A 515 40.77 17.11 -14.25
C LEU A 515 40.78 15.69 -13.67
N LEU A 516 41.94 15.23 -13.14
CA LEU A 516 42.06 13.90 -12.55
C LEU A 516 41.14 13.74 -11.33
N ASP A 517 41.08 14.75 -10.46
CA ASP A 517 40.20 14.75 -9.30
C ASP A 517 38.71 14.63 -9.75
N ALA A 518 38.29 15.44 -10.75
CA ALA A 518 36.94 15.39 -11.28
C ALA A 518 36.60 14.03 -11.94
N VAL A 519 37.52 13.48 -12.72
CA VAL A 519 37.32 12.15 -13.36
C VAL A 519 37.24 11.04 -12.31
N ARG A 520 38.05 11.11 -11.25
CA ARG A 520 37.99 10.16 -10.12
C ARG A 520 36.65 10.19 -9.41
N ASP A 521 36.09 11.37 -9.16
CA ASP A 521 34.82 11.50 -8.48
C ASP A 521 33.64 11.11 -9.39
N LEU A 522 33.67 11.43 -10.69
CA LEU A 522 32.69 10.90 -11.65
C LEU A 522 32.71 9.36 -11.71
N ARG A 523 33.89 8.74 -11.65
CA ARG A 523 33.99 7.27 -11.53
C ARG A 523 33.38 6.75 -10.23
N ARG A 524 33.54 7.47 -9.09
CA ARG A 524 32.91 7.08 -7.79
C ARG A 524 31.40 7.08 -7.92
N VAL A 525 30.82 8.11 -8.53
CA VAL A 525 29.37 8.16 -8.82
C VAL A 525 28.93 6.94 -9.61
N GLY A 526 29.62 6.62 -10.74
CA GLY A 526 29.34 5.43 -11.54
C GLY A 526 29.49 4.11 -10.75
N GLY A 527 30.43 4.09 -9.79
CA GLY A 527 30.63 2.98 -8.87
C GLY A 527 29.40 2.72 -7.97
N HIS A 528 28.82 3.80 -7.40
CA HIS A 528 27.60 3.72 -6.59
C HIS A 528 26.39 3.27 -7.41
N LEU A 529 26.21 3.81 -8.61
CA LEU A 529 25.11 3.41 -9.50
C LEU A 529 25.18 1.94 -9.90
N ALA A 530 26.40 1.40 -10.11
CA ALA A 530 26.56 0.01 -10.54
C ALA A 530 26.21 -1.03 -9.45
N VAL A 531 26.09 -0.64 -8.20
CA VAL A 531 25.77 -1.57 -7.09
C VAL A 531 24.42 -2.26 -7.31
N VAL A 532 23.44 -1.59 -7.91
CA VAL A 532 22.09 -2.15 -8.14
C VAL A 532 22.10 -3.37 -9.08
N ALA A 533 23.11 -3.50 -9.96
CA ALA A 533 23.22 -4.61 -10.88
C ALA A 533 23.71 -5.91 -10.22
N HIS A 534 24.45 -5.81 -9.12
CA HIS A 534 25.13 -6.96 -8.52
C HIS A 534 24.15 -8.05 -8.04
N PRO A 535 23.09 -7.76 -7.26
CA PRO A 535 22.17 -8.80 -6.79
C PRO A 535 21.47 -9.56 -7.93
N LEU A 536 21.17 -8.87 -9.03
CA LEU A 536 20.53 -9.48 -10.19
C LEU A 536 21.48 -10.42 -10.94
N LEU A 537 22.71 -9.97 -11.20
CA LEU A 537 23.71 -10.75 -11.91
C LEU A 537 24.24 -11.91 -11.07
N GLU A 538 24.33 -11.76 -9.74
CA GLU A 538 24.69 -12.82 -8.81
C GLU A 538 23.64 -13.95 -8.82
N ARG A 539 22.36 -13.62 -8.76
CA ARG A 539 21.27 -14.61 -8.86
C ARG A 539 21.30 -15.38 -10.20
N ARG A 540 21.85 -14.78 -11.24
CA ARG A 540 21.99 -15.41 -12.55
C ARG A 540 23.29 -16.20 -12.72
N GLY A 541 24.15 -16.18 -11.71
CA GLY A 541 25.47 -16.84 -11.79
C GLY A 541 26.45 -16.17 -12.76
N GLU A 542 26.21 -14.89 -13.08
CA GLU A 542 27.04 -14.13 -14.03
C GLU A 542 28.18 -13.35 -13.35
N LEU A 543 28.25 -13.37 -12.02
CA LEU A 543 29.32 -12.76 -11.23
C LEU A 543 30.19 -13.82 -10.59
N LEU A 544 31.51 -13.61 -10.61
CA LEU A 544 32.45 -14.42 -9.86
C LEU A 544 32.30 -14.14 -8.36
N PRO A 545 32.32 -15.17 -7.48
CA PRO A 545 32.22 -15.01 -6.02
C PRO A 545 33.37 -14.16 -5.43
N SER A 546 34.52 -14.16 -6.05
CA SER A 546 35.70 -13.41 -5.65
C SER A 546 36.51 -12.96 -6.85
N ARG A 547 37.24 -11.83 -6.71
CA ARG A 547 38.26 -11.37 -7.67
C ARG A 547 39.62 -12.06 -7.48
N LEU A 548 39.77 -12.84 -6.43
CA LEU A 548 40.96 -13.66 -6.24
C LEU A 548 40.96 -14.72 -7.35
N ALA A 549 42.11 -14.92 -7.96
CA ALA A 549 42.30 -16.04 -8.88
C ALA A 549 41.92 -17.33 -8.17
N ARG A 550 41.17 -18.22 -8.82
CA ARG A 550 40.98 -19.56 -8.28
C ARG A 550 42.40 -20.11 -8.08
N GLU A 551 42.69 -20.59 -6.86
CA GLU A 551 43.84 -21.44 -6.65
C GLU A 551 43.70 -22.56 -7.68
N SER A 552 44.60 -22.56 -8.68
CA SER A 552 44.76 -23.69 -9.54
C SER A 552 45.10 -24.84 -8.63
N ALA A 553 44.24 -25.87 -8.59
CA ALA A 553 44.58 -27.14 -7.96
C ALA A 553 45.98 -27.51 -8.48
N VAL A 554 46.98 -27.45 -7.60
CA VAL A 554 48.27 -28.06 -7.83
C VAL A 554 47.94 -29.55 -7.81
N GLU A 555 47.88 -30.14 -8.99
CA GLU A 555 47.93 -31.60 -9.15
C GLU A 555 49.23 -32.06 -8.47
N GLU A 556 49.10 -32.70 -7.31
CA GLU A 556 50.15 -33.52 -6.77
C GLU A 556 50.29 -34.74 -7.69
N ASP A 557 51.40 -34.79 -8.42
CA ASP A 557 51.98 -36.04 -8.95
C ASP A 557 52.64 -36.82 -7.82
#